data_fc111a18519410f9633f501a254b2985
#
_entry.id   fc111a18519410f9633f501a254b2985
#
_cell.length_a   1.000
_cell.length_b   1.000
_cell.length_c   1.000
_cell.angle_alpha   90.00
_cell.angle_beta   90.00
_cell.angle_gamma   90.00
#
_symmetry.space_group_name_H-M   'P 1'
#
loop_
_entity.id
_entity.type
_entity.pdbx_description
1 polymer ?
#
loop_
_entity_poly.entity_id
_entity_poly.type
_entity_poly.pdbx_seq_one_letter_code
_entity_poly.pdbx_strand_id
1 'polypeptide(L)'
;MTPEQLGVSADCEYGAKLDKPFVEVTTKFEAYDRNIDRAEALEISNITDEEYDAIVTAVLKIDEIIEREAAKNGLIHVDGKKEFALGPGRKVVLVDTFGTLDEDRWWDAEAYANGECIELSKEFVRTHYINTGHQAELKAARDAGTTDPPIPALPQSVIDETAALYASMYERLTSGTF
;
A
#
# COMPACT_ATOMS: atom_id res chain seq x y z
N MET A 1 -4.64 -13.58 -0.89
CA MET A 1 -4.37 -13.97 0.50
C MET A 1 -5.65 -14.44 1.13
N THR A 2 -5.64 -15.51 1.91
CA THR A 2 -6.84 -16.01 2.61
C THR A 2 -6.92 -15.43 4.02
N PRO A 3 -8.11 -15.35 4.65
CA PRO A 3 -8.25 -14.92 6.03
C PRO A 3 -7.34 -15.69 7.00
N GLU A 4 -7.16 -16.99 6.78
CA GLU A 4 -6.27 -17.83 7.59
C GLU A 4 -4.79 -17.39 7.50
N GLN A 5 -4.34 -16.97 6.30
CA GLN A 5 -2.97 -16.45 6.11
C GLN A 5 -2.77 -15.12 6.84
N LEU A 6 -3.84 -14.34 7.01
CA LEU A 6 -3.84 -13.10 7.77
C LEU A 6 -4.02 -13.30 9.28
N GLY A 7 -4.28 -14.53 9.72
CA GLY A 7 -4.57 -14.82 11.12
C GLY A 7 -5.92 -14.29 11.61
N VAL A 8 -6.87 -14.04 10.69
CA VAL A 8 -8.20 -13.52 11.00
C VAL A 8 -9.28 -14.56 10.70
N SER A 9 -10.46 -14.36 11.25
CA SER A 9 -11.62 -15.20 10.99
C SER A 9 -12.04 -15.17 9.52
N ALA A 10 -12.62 -16.27 9.01
CA ALA A 10 -13.16 -16.35 7.65
C ALA A 10 -14.30 -15.35 7.40
N ASP A 11 -14.94 -14.86 8.43
CA ASP A 11 -16.04 -13.88 8.42
C ASP A 11 -15.51 -12.44 8.64
N CYS A 12 -14.20 -12.24 8.55
CA CYS A 12 -13.61 -10.91 8.67
C CYS A 12 -14.16 -9.97 7.59
N GLU A 13 -14.81 -8.90 8.01
CA GLU A 13 -15.36 -7.89 7.11
C GLU A 13 -14.29 -6.94 6.60
N TYR A 14 -14.55 -6.33 5.44
CA TYR A 14 -13.69 -5.28 4.92
C TYR A 14 -13.57 -4.14 5.94
N GLY A 15 -12.34 -3.71 6.18
CA GLY A 15 -12.04 -2.68 7.16
C GLY A 15 -11.86 -3.18 8.59
N ALA A 16 -12.01 -4.46 8.87
CA ALA A 16 -11.76 -4.98 10.21
C ALA A 16 -10.28 -4.78 10.60
N LYS A 17 -10.07 -4.28 11.82
CA LYS A 17 -8.72 -4.08 12.34
C LYS A 17 -8.08 -5.44 12.66
N LEU A 18 -6.85 -5.66 12.17
CA LEU A 18 -6.04 -6.82 12.54
C LEU A 18 -5.53 -6.70 13.98
N ASP A 19 -5.44 -7.81 14.69
CA ASP A 19 -4.85 -7.86 16.04
C ASP A 19 -3.35 -7.49 16.03
N LYS A 20 -2.68 -7.80 14.93
CA LYS A 20 -1.27 -7.49 14.69
C LYS A 20 -1.05 -7.10 13.24
N PRO A 21 -0.11 -6.19 12.95
CA PRO A 21 0.29 -5.90 11.59
C PRO A 21 0.76 -7.18 10.86
N PHE A 22 0.35 -7.33 9.61
CA PHE A 22 0.76 -8.42 8.76
C PHE A 22 1.83 -7.94 7.78
N VAL A 23 2.96 -8.65 7.71
CA VAL A 23 4.04 -8.36 6.77
C VAL A 23 4.04 -9.41 5.67
N GLU A 24 3.91 -8.96 4.43
CA GLU A 24 4.08 -9.79 3.24
C GLU A 24 5.24 -9.31 2.40
N VAL A 25 5.74 -10.19 1.54
CA VAL A 25 6.83 -9.90 0.61
C VAL A 25 6.39 -10.21 -0.80
N THR A 26 6.74 -9.32 -1.73
CA THR A 26 6.42 -9.49 -3.16
C THR A 26 7.68 -9.45 -4.01
N THR A 27 7.59 -10.02 -5.21
CA THR A 27 8.58 -9.78 -6.27
C THR A 27 8.50 -8.32 -6.75
N LYS A 28 9.58 -7.80 -7.37
CA LYS A 28 9.62 -6.42 -7.88
C LYS A 28 9.76 -6.36 -9.41
N PHE A 29 10.52 -7.26 -10.01
CA PHE A 29 10.93 -7.15 -11.41
C PHE A 29 10.18 -8.13 -12.34
N GLU A 30 9.09 -8.69 -11.87
CA GLU A 30 8.16 -9.48 -12.69
C GLU A 30 7.14 -8.56 -13.39
N ALA A 31 6.31 -9.11 -14.27
CA ALA A 31 5.27 -8.36 -14.98
C ALA A 31 4.22 -7.72 -14.04
N TYR A 32 4.05 -8.29 -12.85
CA TYR A 32 3.27 -7.78 -11.73
C TYR A 32 3.87 -8.29 -10.42
N ASP A 33 3.68 -7.55 -9.35
CA ASP A 33 4.15 -7.94 -8.02
C ASP A 33 3.38 -9.19 -7.56
N ARG A 34 4.11 -10.26 -7.26
CA ARG A 34 3.57 -11.55 -6.83
C ARG A 34 3.99 -11.82 -5.39
N ASN A 35 3.05 -12.23 -4.56
CA ASN A 35 3.36 -12.63 -3.19
C ASN A 35 4.24 -13.88 -3.19
N ILE A 36 5.27 -13.85 -2.37
CA ILE A 36 6.24 -14.94 -2.18
C ILE A 36 6.37 -15.29 -0.70
N ASP A 37 6.73 -16.53 -0.44
CA ASP A 37 7.03 -16.96 0.92
C ASP A 37 8.48 -16.61 1.34
N ARG A 38 8.80 -16.86 2.61
CA ARG A 38 10.12 -16.56 3.16
C ARG A 38 11.23 -17.30 2.40
N ALA A 39 11.04 -18.58 2.08
CA ALA A 39 12.08 -19.38 1.43
C ALA A 39 12.41 -18.84 0.03
N GLU A 40 11.38 -18.53 -0.75
CA GLU A 40 11.53 -17.93 -2.07
C GLU A 40 12.12 -16.51 -1.97
N ALA A 41 11.74 -15.72 -0.98
CA ALA A 41 12.29 -14.38 -0.77
C ALA A 41 13.81 -14.44 -0.48
N LEU A 42 14.26 -15.36 0.36
CA LEU A 42 15.68 -15.56 0.66
C LEU A 42 16.46 -15.98 -0.60
N GLU A 43 15.90 -16.90 -1.39
CA GLU A 43 16.52 -17.40 -2.62
C GLU A 43 16.67 -16.31 -3.67
N ILE A 44 15.58 -15.60 -4.00
CA ILE A 44 15.56 -14.57 -5.06
C ILE A 44 16.46 -13.38 -4.70
N SER A 45 16.40 -12.92 -3.46
CA SER A 45 17.16 -11.73 -3.03
C SER A 45 18.56 -12.04 -2.54
N ASN A 46 18.92 -13.32 -2.39
CA ASN A 46 20.21 -13.75 -1.87
C ASN A 46 20.56 -13.09 -0.51
N ILE A 47 19.56 -13.01 0.38
CA ILE A 47 19.73 -12.53 1.75
C ILE A 47 19.72 -13.69 2.73
N THR A 48 20.27 -13.47 3.93
CA THR A 48 20.22 -14.47 5.01
C THR A 48 18.93 -14.38 5.81
N ASP A 49 18.66 -15.39 6.64
CA ASP A 49 17.52 -15.39 7.56
C ASP A 49 17.56 -14.20 8.52
N GLU A 50 18.75 -13.86 9.03
CA GLU A 50 18.93 -12.72 9.95
C GLU A 50 18.68 -11.38 9.24
N GLU A 51 19.06 -11.25 7.97
CA GLU A 51 18.79 -10.06 7.17
C GLU A 51 17.29 -9.94 6.89
N TYR A 52 16.61 -11.03 6.57
CA TYR A 52 15.16 -11.06 6.42
C TYR A 52 14.45 -10.62 7.71
N ASP A 53 14.83 -11.18 8.86
CA ASP A 53 14.25 -10.82 10.15
C ASP A 53 14.52 -9.36 10.52
N ALA A 54 15.69 -8.84 10.16
CA ALA A 54 16.00 -7.42 10.33
C ALA A 54 15.09 -6.52 9.47
N ILE A 55 14.80 -6.93 8.22
CA ILE A 55 13.87 -6.22 7.33
C ILE A 55 12.45 -6.23 7.94
N VAL A 56 11.94 -7.38 8.34
CA VAL A 56 10.60 -7.50 8.95
C VAL A 56 10.50 -6.62 10.20
N THR A 57 11.53 -6.66 11.06
CA THR A 57 11.59 -5.83 12.26
C THR A 57 11.58 -4.33 11.90
N ALA A 58 12.32 -3.94 10.88
CA ALA A 58 12.35 -2.55 10.42
C ALA A 58 10.99 -2.09 9.84
N VAL A 59 10.34 -2.93 9.03
CA VAL A 59 8.99 -2.65 8.50
C VAL A 59 7.99 -2.41 9.61
N LEU A 60 7.92 -3.31 10.60
CA LEU A 60 6.99 -3.19 11.73
C LEU A 60 7.29 -1.95 12.58
N LYS A 61 8.56 -1.60 12.73
CA LYS A 61 8.94 -0.39 13.47
C LYS A 61 8.60 0.89 12.73
N ILE A 62 8.73 0.91 11.41
CA ILE A 62 8.32 2.03 10.56
C ILE A 62 6.81 2.20 10.64
N ASP A 63 6.06 1.12 10.52
CA ASP A 63 4.61 1.11 10.61
C ASP A 63 4.12 1.67 11.96
N GLU A 64 4.66 1.20 13.08
CA GLU A 64 4.37 1.72 14.43
C GLU A 64 4.58 3.26 14.53
N ILE A 65 5.65 3.75 13.89
CA ILE A 65 5.94 5.19 13.90
C ILE A 65 4.91 5.94 13.06
N ILE A 66 4.62 5.44 11.85
CA ILE A 66 3.64 6.05 10.93
C ILE A 66 2.25 6.06 11.57
N GLU A 67 1.76 4.94 12.10
CA GLU A 67 0.47 4.86 12.79
C GLU A 67 0.36 5.89 13.92
N ARG A 68 1.38 5.96 14.77
CA ARG A 68 1.41 6.89 15.89
C ARG A 68 1.35 8.36 15.47
N GLU A 69 2.09 8.72 14.43
CA GLU A 69 2.11 10.11 13.95
C GLU A 69 0.83 10.44 13.15
N ALA A 70 0.33 9.53 12.33
CA ALA A 70 -0.90 9.69 11.57
C ALA A 70 -2.14 9.86 12.48
N ALA A 71 -2.20 9.08 13.56
CA ALA A 71 -3.31 9.15 14.51
C ALA A 71 -3.48 10.55 15.16
N LYS A 72 -2.38 11.30 15.33
CA LYS A 72 -2.43 12.68 15.86
C LYS A 72 -3.19 13.63 14.92
N ASN A 73 -3.26 13.29 13.66
CA ASN A 73 -3.88 14.08 12.58
C ASN A 73 -5.20 13.46 12.08
N GLY A 74 -5.80 12.56 12.87
CA GLY A 74 -7.08 11.93 12.55
C GLY A 74 -7.00 10.99 11.35
N LEU A 75 -5.84 10.36 11.11
CA LEU A 75 -5.61 9.42 10.02
C LEU A 75 -5.36 8.01 10.56
N ILE A 76 -5.79 7.01 9.79
CA ILE A 76 -5.44 5.61 9.98
C ILE A 76 -4.50 5.21 8.84
N HIS A 77 -3.33 4.70 9.17
CA HIS A 77 -2.45 4.03 8.23
C HIS A 77 -2.96 2.61 8.00
N VAL A 78 -3.42 2.31 6.79
CA VAL A 78 -4.05 1.03 6.47
C VAL A 78 -3.01 0.00 6.11
N ASP A 79 -2.15 0.34 5.18
CA ASP A 79 -0.98 -0.41 4.77
C ASP A 79 -0.01 0.49 4.00
N GLY A 80 1.15 -0.06 3.67
CA GLY A 80 2.12 0.65 2.85
C GLY A 80 3.27 -0.23 2.42
N LYS A 81 3.85 0.09 1.28
CA LYS A 81 4.98 -0.60 0.69
C LYS A 81 6.29 -0.01 1.18
N LYS A 82 7.24 -0.87 1.54
CA LYS A 82 8.60 -0.47 1.94
C LYS A 82 9.61 -1.31 1.17
N GLU A 83 10.61 -0.68 0.62
CA GLU A 83 11.66 -1.34 -0.15
C GLU A 83 13.00 -1.28 0.57
N PHE A 84 13.75 -2.37 0.48
CA PHE A 84 15.03 -2.48 1.14
C PHE A 84 16.12 -2.96 0.18
N ALA A 85 17.35 -2.57 0.46
CA ALA A 85 18.53 -3.04 -0.22
C ALA A 85 19.63 -3.38 0.79
N LEU A 86 20.64 -4.10 0.34
CA LEU A 86 21.85 -4.32 1.12
C LEU A 86 22.92 -3.29 0.71
N GLY A 87 23.29 -2.45 1.66
CA GLY A 87 24.38 -1.52 1.53
C GLY A 87 25.76 -2.15 1.78
N PRO A 88 26.83 -1.33 1.82
CA PRO A 88 28.16 -1.81 2.13
C PRO A 88 28.22 -2.60 3.45
N GLY A 89 28.91 -3.74 3.42
CA GLY A 89 28.99 -4.64 4.56
C GLY A 89 27.67 -5.36 4.87
N ARG A 90 26.79 -5.49 3.87
CA ARG A 90 25.47 -6.17 3.97
C ARG A 90 24.52 -5.53 5.00
N LYS A 91 24.65 -4.23 5.21
CA LYS A 91 23.71 -3.53 6.08
C LYS A 91 22.38 -3.36 5.37
N VAL A 92 21.29 -3.72 6.04
CA VAL A 92 19.92 -3.45 5.57
C VAL A 92 19.73 -1.93 5.50
N VAL A 93 19.31 -1.45 4.35
CA VAL A 93 19.06 -0.03 4.07
C VAL A 93 17.68 0.12 3.49
N LEU A 94 16.87 1.00 4.08
CA LEU A 94 15.59 1.39 3.51
C LEU A 94 15.84 2.25 2.27
N VAL A 95 15.18 1.91 1.17
CA VAL A 95 15.27 2.60 -0.11
C VAL A 95 13.86 2.95 -0.60
N ASP A 96 13.80 3.85 -1.59
CA ASP A 96 12.54 4.36 -2.14
C ASP A 96 11.75 5.25 -1.15
N THR A 97 10.63 5.81 -1.62
CA THR A 97 9.74 6.65 -0.81
C THR A 97 8.76 5.80 -0.01
N PHE A 98 8.25 6.34 1.09
CA PHE A 98 7.19 5.75 1.90
C PHE A 98 6.46 6.85 2.69
N GLY A 99 5.31 6.54 3.25
CA GLY A 99 4.49 7.51 3.99
C GLY A 99 3.79 8.52 3.07
N THR A 100 3.70 8.25 1.78
CA THR A 100 3.03 9.09 0.79
C THR A 100 1.70 8.48 0.36
N LEU A 101 0.88 9.24 -0.35
CA LEU A 101 -0.39 8.73 -0.88
C LEU A 101 -0.21 7.72 -2.02
N ASP A 102 0.99 7.66 -2.61
CA ASP A 102 1.30 6.72 -3.68
C ASP A 102 1.74 5.34 -3.17
N GLU A 103 2.45 5.32 -2.04
CA GLU A 103 3.01 4.09 -1.48
C GLU A 103 2.19 3.52 -0.33
N ASP A 104 1.42 4.37 0.35
CA ASP A 104 0.64 4.00 1.52
C ASP A 104 -0.85 4.31 1.34
N ARG A 105 -1.74 3.51 1.96
CA ARG A 105 -3.17 3.76 2.03
C ARG A 105 -3.55 4.36 3.37
N TRP A 106 -4.46 5.31 3.32
CA TRP A 106 -4.89 6.08 4.47
C TRP A 106 -6.41 6.13 4.53
N TRP A 107 -6.96 6.01 5.73
CA TRP A 107 -8.37 6.25 5.97
C TRP A 107 -8.58 7.41 6.93
N ASP A 108 -9.74 8.06 6.82
CA ASP A 108 -10.18 9.05 7.78
C ASP A 108 -10.63 8.37 9.07
N ALA A 109 -10.05 8.77 10.21
CA ALA A 109 -10.31 8.12 11.50
C ALA A 109 -11.73 8.38 12.03
N GLU A 110 -12.31 9.56 11.76
CA GLU A 110 -13.66 9.90 12.17
C GLU A 110 -14.69 9.11 11.34
N ALA A 111 -14.52 9.04 10.03
CA ALA A 111 -15.35 8.23 9.15
C ALA A 111 -15.29 6.75 9.54
N TYR A 112 -14.09 6.23 9.80
CA TYR A 112 -13.91 4.85 10.25
C TYR A 112 -14.64 4.55 11.57
N ALA A 113 -14.58 5.46 12.53
CA ALA A 113 -15.33 5.32 13.79
C ALA A 113 -16.86 5.28 13.58
N ASN A 114 -17.35 5.83 12.47
CA ASN A 114 -18.76 5.77 12.04
C ASN A 114 -19.07 4.58 11.11
N GLY A 115 -18.12 3.68 10.88
CA GLY A 115 -18.27 2.48 10.07
C GLY A 115 -18.01 2.68 8.58
N GLU A 116 -17.35 3.78 8.19
CA GLU A 116 -17.03 4.10 6.79
C GLU A 116 -15.52 4.08 6.54
N CYS A 117 -15.07 3.30 5.55
CA CYS A 117 -13.68 3.29 5.10
C CYS A 117 -13.50 4.28 3.94
N ILE A 118 -13.19 5.54 4.27
CA ILE A 118 -12.94 6.58 3.24
C ILE A 118 -11.45 6.58 2.88
N GLU A 119 -11.18 6.22 1.63
CA GLU A 119 -9.82 6.18 1.07
C GLU A 119 -9.26 7.58 0.81
N LEU A 120 -8.07 7.84 1.34
CA LEU A 120 -7.36 9.11 1.22
C LEU A 120 -5.99 8.93 0.52
N SER A 121 -5.97 8.14 -0.57
CA SER A 121 -4.75 7.77 -1.30
C SER A 121 -5.00 7.70 -2.82
N LYS A 122 -4.01 7.23 -3.56
CA LYS A 122 -4.15 6.92 -5.01
C LYS A 122 -5.31 5.97 -5.34
N GLU A 123 -5.83 5.24 -4.36
CA GLU A 123 -7.01 4.37 -4.53
C GLU A 123 -8.24 5.16 -4.99
N PHE A 124 -8.31 6.46 -4.71
CA PHE A 124 -9.36 7.33 -5.23
C PHE A 124 -9.40 7.31 -6.77
N VAL A 125 -8.26 7.48 -7.43
CA VAL A 125 -8.16 7.40 -8.90
C VAL A 125 -8.36 5.98 -9.40
N ARG A 126 -7.80 4.98 -8.70
CA ARG A 126 -7.98 3.57 -9.05
C ARG A 126 -9.46 3.18 -9.04
N THR A 127 -10.19 3.60 -8.02
CA THR A 127 -11.63 3.36 -7.89
C THR A 127 -12.41 3.97 -9.07
N HIS A 128 -12.01 5.14 -9.57
CA HIS A 128 -12.61 5.70 -10.78
C HIS A 128 -12.46 4.76 -11.97
N TYR A 129 -11.27 4.23 -12.23
CA TYR A 129 -11.03 3.29 -13.34
C TYR A 129 -11.69 1.92 -13.14
N ILE A 130 -11.89 1.48 -11.89
CA ILE A 130 -12.70 0.29 -11.58
C ILE A 130 -14.16 0.54 -11.98
N ASN A 131 -14.74 1.65 -11.52
CA ASN A 131 -16.14 1.98 -11.71
C ASN A 131 -16.49 2.28 -13.18
N THR A 132 -15.54 2.78 -13.96
CA THR A 132 -15.70 3.00 -15.40
C THR A 132 -15.45 1.75 -16.26
N GLY A 133 -15.02 0.64 -15.66
CA GLY A 133 -14.79 -0.64 -16.34
C GLY A 133 -13.41 -0.79 -16.97
N HIS A 134 -12.59 0.25 -17.02
CA HIS A 134 -11.26 0.20 -17.66
C HIS A 134 -10.34 -0.85 -17.03
N GLN A 135 -10.40 -1.04 -15.71
CA GLN A 135 -9.58 -2.06 -15.05
C GLN A 135 -9.96 -3.48 -15.49
N ALA A 136 -11.24 -3.74 -15.71
CA ALA A 136 -11.71 -5.04 -16.21
C ALA A 136 -11.26 -5.27 -17.66
N GLU A 137 -11.29 -4.24 -18.52
CA GLU A 137 -10.80 -4.29 -19.89
C GLU A 137 -9.27 -4.55 -19.93
N LEU A 138 -8.51 -3.86 -19.09
CA LEU A 138 -7.07 -4.04 -18.95
C LEU A 138 -6.73 -5.48 -18.52
N LYS A 139 -7.44 -6.00 -17.51
CA LYS A 139 -7.24 -7.37 -17.06
C LYS A 139 -7.56 -8.38 -18.17
N ALA A 140 -8.66 -8.21 -18.87
CA ALA A 140 -9.05 -9.09 -19.99
C ALA A 140 -8.02 -9.08 -21.12
N ALA A 141 -7.47 -7.92 -21.47
CA ALA A 141 -6.44 -7.80 -22.49
C ALA A 141 -5.15 -8.55 -22.09
N ARG A 142 -4.72 -8.39 -20.84
CA ARG A 142 -3.53 -9.06 -20.31
C ARG A 142 -3.71 -10.58 -20.21
N ASP A 143 -4.86 -11.04 -19.73
CA ASP A 143 -5.20 -12.47 -19.68
C ASP A 143 -5.22 -13.10 -21.07
N ALA A 144 -5.62 -12.34 -22.10
CA ALA A 144 -5.63 -12.77 -23.50
C ALA A 144 -4.27 -12.59 -24.21
N GLY A 145 -3.26 -12.00 -23.56
CA GLY A 145 -1.95 -11.71 -24.20
C GLY A 145 -2.03 -10.68 -25.31
N THR A 146 -3.02 -9.78 -25.29
CA THR A 146 -3.20 -8.71 -26.28
C THR A 146 -2.61 -7.39 -25.77
N THR A 147 -2.58 -6.37 -26.63
CA THR A 147 -2.12 -5.03 -26.25
C THR A 147 -3.03 -4.42 -25.20
N ASP A 148 -2.44 -3.81 -24.16
CA ASP A 148 -3.17 -3.08 -23.13
C ASP A 148 -4.04 -1.97 -23.77
N PRO A 149 -5.29 -1.79 -23.36
CA PRO A 149 -6.13 -0.70 -23.84
C PRO A 149 -5.52 0.65 -23.40
N PRO A 150 -5.70 1.72 -24.21
CA PRO A 150 -5.22 3.04 -23.83
C PRO A 150 -5.93 3.52 -22.57
N ILE A 151 -5.19 4.14 -21.65
CA ILE A 151 -5.77 4.68 -20.42
C ILE A 151 -6.67 5.87 -20.78
N PRO A 152 -7.97 5.85 -20.44
CA PRO A 152 -8.87 6.99 -20.68
C PRO A 152 -8.41 8.22 -19.89
N ALA A 153 -8.58 9.40 -20.50
CA ALA A 153 -8.34 10.65 -19.79
C ALA A 153 -9.29 10.79 -18.60
N LEU A 154 -8.76 11.26 -17.46
CA LEU A 154 -9.60 11.55 -16.30
C LEU A 154 -10.51 12.76 -16.57
N PRO A 155 -11.77 12.74 -16.12
CA PRO A 155 -12.60 13.94 -16.05
C PRO A 155 -11.95 15.04 -15.23
N GLN A 156 -12.15 16.30 -15.60
CA GLN A 156 -11.56 17.44 -14.88
C GLN A 156 -11.95 17.45 -13.39
N SER A 157 -13.18 17.08 -13.06
CA SER A 157 -13.61 16.97 -11.66
C SER A 157 -12.78 15.97 -10.84
N VAL A 158 -12.44 14.81 -11.41
CA VAL A 158 -11.60 13.80 -10.75
C VAL A 158 -10.17 14.31 -10.57
N ILE A 159 -9.66 15.06 -11.55
CA ILE A 159 -8.33 15.69 -11.44
C ILE A 159 -8.33 16.72 -10.31
N ASP A 160 -9.33 17.60 -10.26
CA ASP A 160 -9.43 18.66 -9.26
C ASP A 160 -9.62 18.07 -7.85
N GLU A 161 -10.46 17.06 -7.70
CA GLU A 161 -10.68 16.36 -6.43
C GLU A 161 -9.40 15.62 -5.96
N THR A 162 -8.68 14.96 -6.88
CA THR A 162 -7.40 14.31 -6.57
C THR A 162 -6.36 15.35 -6.12
N ALA A 163 -6.24 16.47 -6.81
CA ALA A 163 -5.31 17.54 -6.44
C ALA A 163 -5.63 18.11 -5.05
N ALA A 164 -6.91 18.36 -4.77
CA ALA A 164 -7.37 18.82 -3.45
C ALA A 164 -7.10 17.79 -2.35
N LEU A 165 -7.31 16.50 -2.63
CA LEU A 165 -6.98 15.41 -1.70
C LEU A 165 -5.49 15.40 -1.36
N TYR A 166 -4.61 15.46 -2.36
CA TYR A 166 -3.16 15.44 -2.15
C TYR A 166 -2.68 16.66 -1.35
N ALA A 167 -3.20 17.86 -1.66
CA ALA A 167 -2.89 19.07 -0.91
C ALA A 167 -3.33 18.94 0.57
N SER A 168 -4.57 18.53 0.80
CA SER A 168 -5.11 18.31 2.15
C SER A 168 -4.30 17.27 2.94
N MET A 169 -3.93 16.17 2.31
CA MET A 169 -3.15 15.12 2.96
C MET A 169 -1.71 15.56 3.25
N TYR A 170 -1.10 16.35 2.36
CA TYR A 170 0.19 16.97 2.65
C TYR A 170 0.13 17.80 3.95
N GLU A 171 -0.89 18.65 4.08
CA GLU A 171 -1.08 19.46 5.28
C GLU A 171 -1.32 18.62 6.54
N ARG A 172 -2.15 17.56 6.43
CA ARG A 172 -2.43 16.64 7.55
C ARG A 172 -1.20 15.85 7.98
N LEU A 173 -0.41 15.34 7.04
CA LEU A 173 0.76 14.50 7.34
C LEU A 173 1.97 15.30 7.81
N THR A 174 2.16 16.51 7.30
CA THR A 174 3.37 17.31 7.56
C THR A 174 3.15 18.47 8.51
N SER A 175 1.89 18.84 8.79
CA SER A 175 1.51 20.10 9.46
C SER A 175 2.03 21.35 8.71
N GLY A 176 2.41 21.19 7.44
CA GLY A 176 2.79 22.27 6.54
C GLY A 176 1.57 22.93 5.90
N THR A 177 1.79 23.97 5.10
CA THR A 177 0.78 24.60 4.24
C THR A 177 1.18 24.31 2.79
N PHE A 178 0.19 23.90 1.97
CA PHE A 178 0.40 23.64 0.55
C PHE A 178 0.11 24.90 -0.26
#